data_f75aa0f98770158f6cba18e4cb0eb426
#
_entry.id   f75aa0f98770158f6cba18e4cb0eb426
#
_cell.length_a   1.000
_cell.length_b   1.000
_cell.length_c   1.000
_cell.angle_alpha   90.00
_cell.angle_beta   90.00
_cell.angle_gamma   90.00
#
_symmetry.space_group_name_H-M   'P 1'
#
loop_
_entity.id
_entity.type
_entity.pdbx_description
1 polymer ?
#
loop_
_entity_poly.entity_id
_entity_poly.type
_entity_poly.pdbx_seq_one_letter_code
_entity_poly.pdbx_strand_id
1 'polypeptide(L)'
;HQYQCMVTFNMSRSASYYESGVGRGMGFRDSCQDLYGFMHIIPHRARERIIDIASTQFPDGSAYHQYQPLTKRGNNDIGGGFNDDPLWLVGAVCAYIKETGDFSILDHPTPFDNAPGSEVPMLEHIRRSINFTMTHLGPHKLPLIGRADWNDCLNLNCFSEEPGERFQTFGPSEGPVA
;
A
#
# COMPACT_ATOMS: atom_id res chain seq x y z
N HIS A 1 7.96 3.86 21.98
CA HIS A 1 7.80 3.64 20.53
C HIS A 1 7.71 2.16 20.16
N GLN A 2 8.65 1.30 20.58
CA GLN A 2 8.62 -0.14 20.24
C GLN A 2 7.32 -0.83 20.63
N TYR A 3 6.79 -0.54 21.82
CA TYR A 3 5.49 -1.07 22.23
C TYR A 3 4.36 -0.61 21.30
N GLN A 4 4.37 0.67 20.93
CA GLN A 4 3.39 1.20 19.98
C GLN A 4 3.50 0.51 18.61
N CYS A 5 4.70 0.37 18.08
CA CYS A 5 4.93 -0.35 16.84
C CYS A 5 4.47 -1.81 16.91
N MET A 6 4.71 -2.48 18.03
CA MET A 6 4.22 -3.86 18.25
C MET A 6 2.68 -3.93 18.21
N VAL A 7 2.01 -2.97 18.85
CA VAL A 7 0.55 -2.91 18.85
C VAL A 7 0.04 -2.68 17.43
N THR A 8 0.57 -1.70 16.72
CA THR A 8 0.12 -1.36 15.36
C THR A 8 0.49 -2.44 14.33
N PHE A 9 1.58 -3.15 14.53
CA PHE A 9 1.94 -4.32 13.71
C PHE A 9 0.90 -5.44 13.77
N ASN A 10 0.30 -5.67 14.93
CA ASN A 10 -0.67 -6.74 15.15
C ASN A 10 -2.12 -6.31 14.97
N MET A 11 -2.38 -5.01 15.05
CA MET A 11 -3.72 -4.42 15.00
C MET A 11 -3.70 -3.20 14.08
N SER A 12 -4.86 -2.76 13.60
CA SER A 12 -4.90 -1.49 12.89
C SER A 12 -4.43 -0.34 13.79
N ARG A 13 -3.85 0.71 13.20
CA ARG A 13 -3.26 1.85 13.95
C ARG A 13 -4.18 2.47 14.96
N SER A 14 -5.44 2.59 14.66
CA SER A 14 -6.40 3.12 15.59
C SER A 14 -6.69 2.17 16.74
N ALA A 15 -6.56 0.86 16.56
CA ALA A 15 -6.86 -0.17 17.55
C ALA A 15 -8.15 0.11 18.35
N SER A 16 -9.04 0.89 17.77
CA SER A 16 -10.24 1.44 18.39
C SER A 16 -11.47 0.80 17.79
N TYR A 17 -12.41 0.45 18.63
CA TYR A 17 -13.69 -0.07 18.20
C TYR A 17 -14.41 0.88 17.24
N TYR A 18 -14.30 2.18 17.50
CA TYR A 18 -14.98 3.19 16.69
C TYR A 18 -14.31 3.44 15.34
N GLU A 19 -13.01 3.39 15.29
CA GLU A 19 -12.24 3.75 14.10
C GLU A 19 -11.87 2.53 13.26
N SER A 20 -11.43 1.45 13.89
CA SER A 20 -11.11 0.20 13.19
C SER A 20 -12.32 -0.70 13.00
N GLY A 21 -13.27 -0.65 13.92
CA GLY A 21 -14.49 -1.42 13.87
C GLY A 21 -14.31 -2.93 13.75
N VAL A 22 -15.41 -3.64 13.75
CA VAL A 22 -15.44 -5.05 13.39
C VAL A 22 -15.47 -5.16 11.86
N GLY A 23 -14.46 -5.78 11.28
CA GLY A 23 -14.38 -6.02 9.84
C GLY A 23 -13.55 -5.01 9.04
N ARG A 24 -13.05 -3.94 9.65
CA ARG A 24 -12.06 -3.09 8.99
C ARG A 24 -10.73 -3.80 8.86
N GLY A 25 -10.10 -3.64 7.71
CA GLY A 25 -8.77 -4.17 7.43
C GLY A 25 -7.65 -3.30 8.01
N MET A 26 -6.45 -3.77 7.86
CA MET A 26 -5.22 -3.01 8.09
C MET A 26 -4.84 -2.30 6.79
N GLY A 27 -4.42 -1.03 6.87
CA GLY A 27 -3.96 -0.28 5.72
C GLY A 27 -2.72 -0.92 5.09
N PHE A 28 -2.66 -0.97 3.77
CA PHE A 28 -1.51 -1.45 3.02
C PHE A 28 -0.28 -0.60 3.33
N ARG A 29 -0.39 0.71 3.12
CA ARG A 29 0.63 1.70 3.46
C ARG A 29 1.01 1.64 4.94
N ASP A 30 0.00 1.67 5.81
CA ASP A 30 0.20 1.69 7.25
C ASP A 30 0.99 0.48 7.74
N SER A 31 0.67 -0.70 7.25
CA SER A 31 1.38 -1.93 7.59
C SER A 31 2.83 -1.91 7.13
N CYS A 32 3.11 -1.33 5.95
CA CYS A 32 4.48 -1.15 5.47
C CYS A 32 5.25 -0.16 6.33
N GLN A 33 4.63 0.95 6.73
CA GLN A 33 5.25 1.95 7.61
C GLN A 33 5.56 1.39 8.99
N ASP A 34 4.65 0.62 9.57
CA ASP A 34 4.85 0.02 10.88
C ASP A 34 6.03 -0.96 10.92
N LEU A 35 6.32 -1.62 9.79
CA LEU A 35 7.50 -2.47 9.67
C LEU A 35 8.81 -1.72 9.89
N TYR A 36 8.94 -0.46 9.46
CA TYR A 36 10.16 0.32 9.67
C TYR A 36 10.55 0.45 11.15
N GLY A 37 9.55 0.57 12.01
CA GLY A 37 9.77 0.74 13.43
C GLY A 37 10.02 -0.56 14.20
N PHE A 38 9.77 -1.72 13.58
CA PHE A 38 9.70 -2.97 14.33
C PHE A 38 10.44 -4.16 13.70
N MET A 39 10.81 -4.11 12.43
CA MET A 39 11.40 -5.25 11.73
C MET A 39 12.73 -5.74 12.33
N HIS A 40 13.52 -4.87 12.93
CA HIS A 40 14.78 -5.23 13.58
C HIS A 40 14.58 -6.13 14.82
N ILE A 41 13.39 -6.10 15.41
CA ILE A 41 13.06 -6.95 16.59
C ILE A 41 12.50 -8.31 16.14
N ILE A 42 11.71 -8.33 15.06
CA ILE A 42 11.01 -9.52 14.58
C ILE A 42 11.19 -9.75 13.08
N PRO A 43 12.41 -9.85 12.57
CA PRO A 43 12.67 -9.84 11.12
C PRO A 43 11.94 -10.96 10.38
N HIS A 44 11.82 -12.15 10.96
CA HIS A 44 11.07 -13.25 10.34
C HIS A 44 9.57 -12.93 10.18
N ARG A 45 8.94 -12.30 11.19
CA ARG A 45 7.56 -11.86 11.13
C ARG A 45 7.38 -10.69 10.15
N ALA A 46 8.39 -9.83 10.06
CA ALA A 46 8.42 -8.76 9.07
C ALA A 46 8.41 -9.32 7.64
N ARG A 47 9.22 -10.34 7.38
CA ARG A 47 9.24 -11.04 6.09
C ARG A 47 7.88 -11.63 5.74
N GLU A 48 7.26 -12.35 6.66
CA GLU A 48 5.91 -12.91 6.48
C GLU A 48 4.89 -11.81 6.15
N ARG A 49 4.92 -10.70 6.89
CA ARG A 49 4.00 -9.58 6.67
C ARG A 49 4.20 -8.92 5.31
N ILE A 50 5.44 -8.74 4.85
CA ILE A 50 5.73 -8.20 3.53
C ILE A 50 5.13 -9.11 2.45
N ILE A 51 5.26 -10.42 2.58
CA ILE A 51 4.69 -11.38 1.65
C ILE A 51 3.16 -11.34 1.67
N ASP A 52 2.55 -11.28 2.85
CA ASP A 52 1.10 -11.17 2.99
C ASP A 52 0.56 -9.90 2.31
N ILE A 53 1.21 -8.76 2.51
CA ILE A 53 0.84 -7.49 1.90
C ILE A 53 1.01 -7.57 0.37
N ALA A 54 2.16 -8.04 -0.12
CA ALA A 54 2.42 -8.16 -1.54
C ALA A 54 1.42 -9.08 -2.24
N SER A 55 0.95 -10.12 -1.56
CA SER A 55 -0.07 -11.04 -2.09
C SER A 55 -1.42 -10.38 -2.36
N THR A 56 -1.66 -9.19 -1.82
CA THR A 56 -2.89 -8.41 -2.08
C THR A 56 -2.72 -7.38 -3.20
N GLN A 57 -1.54 -7.29 -3.80
CA GLN A 57 -1.30 -6.41 -4.94
C GLN A 57 -2.00 -6.94 -6.20
N PHE A 58 -2.47 -6.04 -7.05
CA PHE A 58 -3.05 -6.40 -8.34
C PHE A 58 -1.98 -6.64 -9.42
N PRO A 59 -2.31 -7.40 -10.48
CA PRO A 59 -1.37 -7.67 -11.57
C PRO A 59 -0.85 -6.43 -12.32
N ASP A 60 -1.59 -5.33 -12.30
CA ASP A 60 -1.19 -4.05 -12.90
C ASP A 60 -0.18 -3.26 -12.04
N GLY A 61 0.05 -3.72 -10.82
CA GLY A 61 0.95 -3.08 -9.87
C GLY A 61 0.27 -2.16 -8.86
N SER A 62 -1.01 -1.90 -9.01
CA SER A 62 -1.82 -1.24 -7.97
C SER A 62 -2.04 -2.18 -6.78
N ALA A 63 -2.64 -1.67 -5.72
CA ALA A 63 -2.88 -2.46 -4.52
C ALA A 63 -4.23 -2.15 -3.90
N TYR A 64 -4.75 -3.07 -3.11
CA TYR A 64 -5.84 -2.74 -2.19
C TYR A 64 -5.34 -1.74 -1.14
N HIS A 65 -6.19 -0.78 -0.81
CA HIS A 65 -5.87 0.17 0.26
C HIS A 65 -5.81 -0.49 1.65
N GLN A 66 -6.58 -1.56 1.83
CA GLN A 66 -6.61 -2.32 3.07
C GLN A 66 -6.65 -3.82 2.79
N TYR A 67 -6.13 -4.61 3.72
CA TYR A 67 -6.24 -6.05 3.73
C TYR A 67 -6.71 -6.57 5.09
N GLN A 68 -7.28 -7.77 5.11
CA GLN A 68 -7.75 -8.43 6.32
C GLN A 68 -6.67 -9.34 6.89
N PRO A 69 -6.12 -9.06 8.07
CA PRO A 69 -4.97 -9.81 8.59
C PRO A 69 -5.26 -11.29 8.89
N LEU A 70 -6.51 -11.64 9.19
CA LEU A 70 -6.90 -13.02 9.47
C LEU A 70 -7.03 -13.86 8.19
N THR A 71 -7.59 -13.30 7.15
CA THR A 71 -7.78 -13.98 5.86
C THR A 71 -6.64 -13.74 4.90
N LYS A 72 -5.81 -12.71 5.17
CA LYS A 72 -4.72 -12.22 4.33
C LYS A 72 -5.18 -11.77 2.94
N ARG A 73 -6.42 -11.34 2.81
CA ARG A 73 -7.03 -10.91 1.56
C ARG A 73 -7.27 -9.40 1.55
N GLY A 74 -7.21 -8.83 0.36
CA GLY A 74 -7.58 -7.43 0.14
C GLY A 74 -9.04 -7.15 0.51
N ASN A 75 -9.30 -5.92 0.93
CA ASN A 75 -10.64 -5.46 1.31
C ASN A 75 -11.33 -4.80 0.12
N ASN A 76 -12.27 -5.50 -0.50
CA ASN A 76 -13.01 -5.02 -1.66
C ASN A 76 -13.93 -3.82 -1.35
N ASP A 77 -14.40 -3.67 -0.11
CA ASP A 77 -15.31 -2.58 0.26
C ASP A 77 -14.64 -1.21 0.15
N ILE A 78 -13.34 -1.16 0.44
CA ILE A 78 -12.52 0.05 0.28
C ILE A 78 -11.93 0.11 -1.13
N GLY A 79 -11.56 -1.05 -1.69
CA GLY A 79 -10.94 -1.15 -3.00
C GLY A 79 -9.51 -0.61 -3.03
N GLY A 80 -9.11 -0.13 -4.19
CA GLY A 80 -7.77 0.43 -4.47
C GLY A 80 -7.86 1.84 -5.05
N GLY A 81 -6.84 2.21 -5.82
CA GLY A 81 -6.78 3.49 -6.53
C GLY A 81 -6.00 4.59 -5.81
N PHE A 82 -5.28 4.23 -4.75
CA PHE A 82 -4.32 5.10 -4.07
C PHE A 82 -2.95 4.88 -4.71
N ASN A 83 -2.41 5.91 -5.33
CA ASN A 83 -1.21 5.77 -6.16
C ASN A 83 0.08 5.53 -5.35
N ASP A 84 0.08 5.90 -4.08
CA ASP A 84 1.23 5.73 -3.19
C ASP A 84 1.30 4.35 -2.51
N ASP A 85 0.17 3.68 -2.32
CA ASP A 85 0.13 2.39 -1.62
C ASP A 85 1.18 1.38 -2.15
N PRO A 86 1.28 1.11 -3.46
CA PRO A 86 2.26 0.14 -3.95
C PRO A 86 3.72 0.53 -3.68
N LEU A 87 4.02 1.83 -3.61
CA LEU A 87 5.39 2.31 -3.36
C LEU A 87 5.85 2.00 -1.94
N TRP A 88 4.94 1.90 -0.99
CA TRP A 88 5.28 1.53 0.38
C TRP A 88 5.76 0.08 0.49
N LEU A 89 5.28 -0.82 -0.39
CA LEU A 89 5.83 -2.17 -0.48
C LEU A 89 7.31 -2.15 -0.90
N VAL A 90 7.64 -1.33 -1.90
CA VAL A 90 9.04 -1.14 -2.33
C VAL A 90 9.90 -0.70 -1.15
N GLY A 91 9.43 0.31 -0.41
CA GLY A 91 10.11 0.81 0.77
C GLY A 91 10.30 -0.25 1.86
N ALA A 92 9.26 -1.03 2.15
CA ALA A 92 9.30 -2.09 3.16
C ALA A 92 10.30 -3.20 2.81
N VAL A 93 10.30 -3.66 1.55
CA VAL A 93 11.28 -4.66 1.09
C VAL A 93 12.70 -4.12 1.16
N CYS A 94 12.93 -2.88 0.71
CA CYS A 94 14.25 -2.25 0.79
C CYS A 94 14.74 -2.12 2.24
N ALA A 95 13.85 -1.72 3.16
CA ALA A 95 14.18 -1.61 4.57
C ALA A 95 14.50 -2.97 5.18
N TYR A 96 13.72 -4.00 4.84
CA TYR A 96 13.95 -5.36 5.29
C TYR A 96 15.33 -5.89 4.85
N ILE A 97 15.68 -5.71 3.57
CA ILE A 97 16.98 -6.13 3.06
C ILE A 97 18.13 -5.37 3.75
N LYS A 98 17.97 -4.05 3.96
CA LYS A 98 18.98 -3.25 4.66
C LYS A 98 19.18 -3.70 6.10
N GLU A 99 18.14 -4.10 6.78
CA GLU A 99 18.21 -4.55 8.17
C GLU A 99 18.76 -5.96 8.31
N THR A 100 18.39 -6.87 7.41
CA THR A 100 18.64 -8.31 7.59
C THR A 100 19.76 -8.84 6.68
N GLY A 101 20.02 -8.19 5.55
CA GLY A 101 20.86 -8.73 4.47
C GLY A 101 20.22 -9.88 3.70
N ASP A 102 18.94 -10.18 3.94
CA ASP A 102 18.23 -11.29 3.30
C ASP A 102 17.70 -10.89 1.92
N PHE A 103 18.50 -11.10 0.89
CA PHE A 103 18.09 -10.90 -0.50
C PHE A 103 17.17 -12.00 -1.04
N SER A 104 17.04 -13.13 -0.35
CA SER A 104 16.20 -14.23 -0.81
C SER A 104 14.71 -13.86 -0.88
N ILE A 105 14.31 -12.80 -0.20
CA ILE A 105 12.95 -12.27 -0.30
C ILE A 105 12.59 -11.85 -1.73
N LEU A 106 13.56 -11.39 -2.51
CA LEU A 106 13.33 -10.93 -3.89
C LEU A 106 12.91 -12.07 -4.84
N ASP A 107 13.35 -13.29 -4.55
CA ASP A 107 13.03 -14.47 -5.34
C ASP A 107 11.79 -15.22 -4.81
N HIS A 108 11.21 -14.76 -3.69
CA HIS A 108 10.07 -15.43 -3.09
C HIS A 108 8.86 -15.39 -4.03
N PRO A 109 8.29 -16.56 -4.39
CA PRO A 109 7.09 -16.62 -5.21
C PRO A 109 5.89 -16.08 -4.43
N THR A 110 5.26 -15.04 -4.95
CA THR A 110 4.16 -14.34 -4.31
C THR A 110 3.03 -14.15 -5.33
N PRO A 111 1.78 -14.51 -5.01
CA PRO A 111 0.66 -14.35 -5.93
C PRO A 111 0.21 -12.90 -6.03
N PHE A 112 -0.46 -12.55 -7.13
CA PHE A 112 -1.26 -11.33 -7.23
C PHE A 112 -2.70 -11.61 -6.81
N ASP A 113 -3.31 -10.67 -6.06
CA ASP A 113 -4.69 -10.72 -5.57
C ASP A 113 -5.05 -12.05 -4.89
N ASN A 114 -4.08 -12.64 -4.20
CA ASN A 114 -4.19 -13.97 -3.57
C ASN A 114 -4.66 -15.07 -4.55
N ALA A 115 -4.49 -14.89 -5.86
CA ALA A 115 -4.94 -15.85 -6.87
C ALA A 115 -3.91 -16.97 -7.06
N PRO A 116 -4.26 -18.23 -6.78
CA PRO A 116 -3.36 -19.37 -7.05
C PRO A 116 -2.96 -19.45 -8.52
N GLY A 117 -1.68 -19.69 -8.80
CA GLY A 117 -1.14 -19.79 -10.15
C GLY A 117 -0.68 -18.45 -10.73
N SER A 118 -0.78 -17.34 -9.98
CA SER A 118 -0.29 -16.04 -10.40
C SER A 118 1.06 -15.68 -9.74
N GLU A 119 1.69 -16.64 -9.09
CA GLU A 119 2.92 -16.43 -8.33
C GLU A 119 4.07 -15.97 -9.24
N VAL A 120 4.67 -14.87 -8.85
CA VAL A 120 5.90 -14.34 -9.47
C VAL A 120 6.90 -13.97 -8.37
N PRO A 121 8.19 -13.80 -8.68
CA PRO A 121 9.16 -13.33 -7.70
C PRO A 121 8.75 -11.97 -7.12
N MET A 122 9.01 -11.73 -5.84
CA MET A 122 8.78 -10.46 -5.16
C MET A 122 9.39 -9.28 -5.93
N LEU A 123 10.52 -9.49 -6.59
CA LEU A 123 11.14 -8.46 -7.43
C LEU A 123 10.19 -7.96 -8.53
N GLU A 124 9.35 -8.83 -9.08
CA GLU A 124 8.36 -8.43 -10.08
C GLU A 124 7.23 -7.58 -9.47
N HIS A 125 6.81 -7.88 -8.23
CA HIS A 125 5.88 -7.03 -7.47
C HIS A 125 6.43 -5.61 -7.32
N ILE A 126 7.70 -5.49 -6.93
CA ILE A 126 8.40 -4.19 -6.80
C ILE A 126 8.44 -3.44 -8.13
N ARG A 127 8.81 -4.13 -9.22
CA ARG A 127 8.86 -3.53 -10.56
C ARG A 127 7.49 -3.00 -11.00
N ARG A 128 6.44 -3.78 -10.79
CA ARG A 128 5.06 -3.37 -11.13
C ARG A 128 4.58 -2.21 -10.27
N SER A 129 4.91 -2.19 -8.97
CA SER A 129 4.61 -1.04 -8.11
C SER A 129 5.19 0.27 -8.66
N ILE A 130 6.47 0.24 -9.04
CA ILE A 130 7.14 1.41 -9.62
C ILE A 130 6.52 1.77 -10.97
N ASN A 131 6.30 0.79 -11.84
CA ASN A 131 5.72 1.02 -13.16
C ASN A 131 4.31 1.58 -13.07
N PHE A 132 3.49 1.10 -12.15
CA PHE A 132 2.15 1.64 -11.92
C PHE A 132 2.21 3.14 -11.67
N THR A 133 3.01 3.58 -10.70
CA THR A 133 3.16 5.00 -10.40
C THR A 133 3.73 5.79 -11.59
N MET A 134 4.71 5.23 -12.30
CA MET A 134 5.33 5.87 -13.47
C MET A 134 4.41 6.00 -14.69
N THR A 135 3.37 5.19 -14.76
CA THR A 135 2.35 5.26 -15.82
C THR A 135 1.15 6.15 -15.43
N HIS A 136 1.04 6.52 -14.16
CA HIS A 136 -0.02 7.38 -13.64
C HIS A 136 0.54 8.76 -13.25
N LEU A 137 1.01 9.49 -14.26
CA LEU A 137 1.58 10.81 -14.10
C LEU A 137 0.64 11.88 -14.64
N GLY A 138 0.58 13.01 -13.96
CA GLY A 138 -0.13 14.20 -14.41
C GLY A 138 0.62 14.96 -15.50
N PRO A 139 0.06 16.09 -15.97
CA PRO A 139 0.63 16.88 -17.05
C PRO A 139 2.02 17.43 -16.73
N HIS A 140 2.36 17.61 -15.46
CA HIS A 140 3.68 18.03 -15.00
C HIS A 140 4.65 16.86 -14.75
N LYS A 141 4.28 15.65 -15.17
CA LYS A 141 5.05 14.42 -14.93
C LYS A 141 5.30 14.11 -13.45
N LEU A 142 4.41 14.57 -12.60
CA LEU A 142 4.36 14.20 -11.19
C LEU A 142 3.35 13.06 -11.01
N PRO A 143 3.57 12.15 -10.07
CA PRO A 143 2.61 11.09 -9.77
C PRO A 143 1.24 11.64 -9.41
N LEU A 144 0.21 11.01 -9.94
CA LEU A 144 -1.17 11.32 -9.56
C LEU A 144 -1.41 10.85 -8.11
N ILE A 145 -2.21 11.57 -7.36
CA ILE A 145 -2.66 11.10 -6.03
C ILE A 145 -3.54 9.87 -6.17
N GLY A 146 -4.38 9.83 -7.21
CA GLY A 146 -5.47 8.90 -7.26
C GLY A 146 -6.55 9.29 -6.24
N ARG A 147 -7.02 8.33 -5.45
CA ARG A 147 -7.95 8.61 -4.35
C ARG A 147 -7.21 9.35 -3.24
N ALA A 148 -7.85 10.40 -2.72
CA ALA A 148 -7.32 11.14 -1.58
C ALA A 148 -7.50 10.34 -0.29
N ASP A 149 -6.50 10.44 0.59
CA ASP A 149 -6.49 9.79 1.89
C ASP A 149 -5.97 10.78 2.95
N TRP A 150 -4.73 10.67 3.38
CA TRP A 150 -4.17 11.55 4.41
C TRP A 150 -4.15 13.03 4.08
N ASN A 151 -4.15 13.37 2.81
CA ASN A 151 -4.18 14.75 2.34
C ASN A 151 -5.60 15.31 2.20
N ASP A 152 -6.64 14.52 2.42
CA ASP A 152 -8.03 14.92 2.37
C ASP A 152 -8.32 15.98 1.27
N CYS A 153 -8.62 17.19 1.67
CA CYS A 153 -8.95 18.28 0.75
C CYS A 153 -7.75 19.13 0.32
N LEU A 154 -6.52 18.71 0.58
CA LEU A 154 -5.34 19.48 0.16
C LEU A 154 -5.21 19.56 -1.37
N ASN A 155 -5.86 18.69 -2.09
CA ASN A 155 -5.99 18.74 -3.54
C ASN A 155 -7.11 19.66 -4.04
N LEU A 156 -7.67 20.50 -3.19
CA LEU A 156 -8.73 21.47 -3.49
C LEU A 156 -10.06 20.89 -3.97
N ASN A 157 -10.31 19.62 -3.77
CA ASN A 157 -11.56 18.98 -4.17
C ASN A 157 -12.81 19.66 -3.63
N CYS A 158 -12.69 20.33 -2.48
CA CYS A 158 -13.80 21.04 -1.87
C CYS A 158 -13.97 22.48 -2.34
N PHE A 159 -12.99 23.04 -3.04
CA PHE A 159 -12.95 24.46 -3.33
C PHE A 159 -13.00 24.80 -4.82
N SER A 160 -12.82 23.81 -5.68
CA SER A 160 -12.87 24.01 -7.13
C SER A 160 -14.06 23.27 -7.74
N GLU A 161 -14.80 23.99 -8.59
CA GLU A 161 -15.87 23.40 -9.39
C GLU A 161 -15.34 22.81 -10.71
N GLU A 162 -14.15 23.21 -11.14
CA GLU A 162 -13.54 22.73 -12.37
C GLU A 162 -12.85 21.37 -12.16
N PRO A 163 -13.26 20.33 -12.89
CA PRO A 163 -12.72 18.99 -12.71
C PRO A 163 -11.20 18.90 -12.83
N GLY A 164 -10.61 19.70 -13.74
CA GLY A 164 -9.18 19.73 -13.95
C GLY A 164 -8.40 20.35 -12.78
N GLU A 165 -8.99 21.29 -12.07
CA GLU A 165 -8.34 21.97 -10.93
C GLU A 165 -8.35 21.14 -9.67
N ARG A 166 -9.38 20.31 -9.48
CA ARG A 166 -9.53 19.47 -8.28
C ARG A 166 -8.35 18.56 -8.03
N PHE A 167 -7.62 18.22 -9.08
CA PHE A 167 -6.56 17.24 -9.05
C PHE A 167 -5.21 17.78 -9.49
N GLN A 168 -5.11 19.09 -9.71
CA GLN A 168 -3.92 19.68 -10.30
C GLN A 168 -2.69 19.62 -9.41
N THR A 169 -2.87 19.61 -8.13
CA THR A 169 -1.73 19.55 -7.19
C THR A 169 -0.90 18.27 -7.41
N PHE A 170 -1.55 17.20 -7.83
CA PHE A 170 -0.93 15.89 -8.00
C PHE A 170 -1.37 15.21 -9.30
N GLY A 171 -2.02 15.96 -10.14
CA GLY A 171 -2.60 15.48 -11.37
C GLY A 171 -4.01 14.91 -11.19
N PRO A 172 -4.78 14.89 -12.27
CA PRO A 172 -6.13 14.39 -12.21
C PRO A 172 -6.12 12.94 -11.81
N SER A 173 -6.99 12.59 -10.94
CA SER A 173 -7.61 11.31 -11.03
C SER A 173 -8.20 11.24 -12.44
N GLU A 174 -8.00 10.16 -13.08
CA GLU A 174 -8.45 9.94 -14.43
C GLU A 174 -9.89 10.40 -14.64
N GLY A 175 -10.05 11.21 -15.63
CA GLY A 175 -11.30 11.47 -16.29
C GLY A 175 -12.38 12.17 -15.47
N PRO A 176 -13.38 12.69 -16.15
CA PRO A 176 -14.56 13.15 -15.47
C PRO A 176 -15.13 11.96 -14.71
N VAL A 177 -15.17 12.07 -13.45
CA VAL A 177 -16.09 11.26 -12.67
C VAL A 177 -17.45 11.68 -13.16
N ALA A 178 -18.03 10.86 -14.01
CA ALA A 178 -19.39 11.03 -14.48
C ALA A 178 -20.35 11.01 -13.31
#